data_a629de084ba1644a473796afcf1e980d
#
_entry.id   a629de084ba1644a473796afcf1e980d
#
_cell.length_a   1.000
_cell.length_b   1.000
_cell.length_c   1.000
_cell.angle_alpha   90.00
_cell.angle_beta   90.00
_cell.angle_gamma   90.00
#
_symmetry.space_group_name_H-M   'P 1'
#
loop_
_entity.id
_entity.type
_entity.pdbx_description
1 polymer ?
#
loop_
_entity_poly.entity_id
_entity_poly.type
_entity_poly.pdbx_seq_one_letter_code
_entity_poly.pdbx_strand_id
1 'polypeptide(L)'
;MWITNGSLADIAVVWAKYEGEVHGFLVEKGMKGFTAPEMKGKHSLRASVTSELIFQDVEIPKENKLDVKGLKGPLSCLTQARYGIAWGAIGSAIGTYQSSLDYAKSRIQFDKPIAGFQLVQEKLVWMLNEITKGQLICMQLGQLKDSGKMNPNQVSLAKRNNVDIAIQCARIARDIHGANGILDEYPIMRHAANLESVRTYEGTHDIHTLILGADITGIQAFK
;
A
#
# COMPACT_ATOMS: atom_id res chain seq x y z
N MET A 1 3.83 -15.50 -7.02
CA MET A 1 4.00 -14.31 -7.91
C MET A 1 3.79 -13.03 -7.11
N TRP A 2 4.42 -11.93 -7.48
CA TRP A 2 4.39 -10.61 -6.83
C TRP A 2 4.96 -10.57 -5.40
N ILE A 3 6.02 -11.32 -5.14
CA ILE A 3 6.64 -11.41 -3.81
C ILE A 3 7.77 -10.38 -3.69
N THR A 4 7.59 -9.41 -2.81
CA THR A 4 8.62 -8.41 -2.49
C THR A 4 9.85 -9.09 -1.92
N ASN A 5 11.03 -8.69 -2.42
CA ASN A 5 12.34 -9.22 -2.04
C ASN A 5 12.54 -10.73 -2.26
N GLY A 6 11.69 -11.42 -3.04
CA GLY A 6 11.77 -12.87 -3.17
C GLY A 6 13.13 -13.39 -3.65
N SER A 7 13.79 -12.70 -4.58
CA SER A 7 15.14 -13.06 -5.07
C SER A 7 16.28 -12.66 -4.11
N LEU A 8 16.01 -11.73 -3.18
CA LEU A 8 16.99 -11.22 -2.22
C LEU A 8 16.92 -11.92 -0.85
N ALA A 9 15.71 -12.36 -0.47
CA ALA A 9 15.46 -12.97 0.82
C ALA A 9 16.20 -14.29 1.00
N ASP A 10 16.69 -14.54 2.19
CA ASP A 10 17.30 -15.81 2.58
C ASP A 10 16.24 -16.85 2.98
N ILE A 11 15.10 -16.38 3.48
CA ILE A 11 13.98 -17.23 3.94
C ILE A 11 12.67 -16.67 3.38
N ALA A 12 11.80 -17.59 2.91
CA ALA A 12 10.42 -17.30 2.55
C ALA A 12 9.46 -18.00 3.52
N VAL A 13 8.47 -17.26 4.03
CA VAL A 13 7.35 -17.84 4.78
C VAL A 13 6.27 -18.23 3.78
N VAL A 14 6.00 -19.51 3.66
CA VAL A 14 5.06 -20.09 2.70
C VAL A 14 3.87 -20.70 3.44
N TRP A 15 2.67 -20.30 3.04
CA TRP A 15 1.42 -20.85 3.59
C TRP A 15 0.88 -21.90 2.62
N ALA A 16 0.79 -23.15 3.07
CA ALA A 16 0.34 -24.28 2.28
C ALA A 16 -0.58 -25.20 3.08
N LYS A 17 -1.37 -26.01 2.37
CA LYS A 17 -2.20 -27.06 2.99
C LYS A 17 -1.33 -28.24 3.39
N TYR A 18 -1.41 -28.64 4.64
CA TYR A 18 -0.81 -29.83 5.20
C TYR A 18 -1.84 -30.54 6.06
N GLU A 19 -2.09 -31.81 5.81
CA GLU A 19 -3.13 -32.61 6.51
C GLU A 19 -4.51 -31.93 6.52
N GLY A 20 -4.88 -31.28 5.41
CA GLY A 20 -6.18 -30.63 5.22
C GLY A 20 -6.29 -29.20 5.78
N GLU A 21 -5.32 -28.74 6.57
CA GLU A 21 -5.29 -27.39 7.16
C GLU A 21 -4.17 -26.53 6.58
N VAL A 22 -4.32 -25.19 6.66
CA VAL A 22 -3.26 -24.26 6.27
C VAL A 22 -2.23 -24.18 7.39
N HIS A 23 -0.95 -24.35 7.04
CA HIS A 23 0.21 -24.19 7.91
C HIS A 23 1.25 -23.25 7.27
N GLY A 24 2.07 -22.61 8.09
CA GLY A 24 3.22 -21.85 7.65
C GLY A 24 4.48 -22.72 7.59
N PHE A 25 5.33 -22.49 6.59
CA PHE A 25 6.60 -23.19 6.42
C PHE A 25 7.70 -22.18 6.11
N LEU A 26 8.89 -22.41 6.68
CA LEU A 26 10.09 -21.66 6.34
C LEU A 26 10.80 -22.37 5.19
N VAL A 27 10.89 -21.70 4.04
CA VAL A 27 11.63 -22.19 2.88
C VAL A 27 12.90 -21.37 2.73
N GLU A 28 14.05 -22.04 2.81
CA GLU A 28 15.36 -21.38 2.77
C GLU A 28 15.86 -21.26 1.32
N LYS A 29 16.57 -20.18 1.06
CA LYS A 29 17.26 -19.98 -0.21
C LYS A 29 18.24 -21.12 -0.47
N GLY A 30 18.18 -21.68 -1.69
CA GLY A 30 19.05 -22.79 -2.07
C GLY A 30 18.48 -24.19 -1.81
N MET A 31 17.31 -24.31 -1.18
CA MET A 31 16.60 -25.59 -1.13
C MET A 31 16.34 -26.12 -2.54
N LYS A 32 16.58 -27.42 -2.75
CA LYS A 32 16.37 -28.08 -4.06
C LYS A 32 14.91 -27.91 -4.48
N GLY A 33 14.71 -27.45 -5.71
CA GLY A 33 13.37 -27.23 -6.29
C GLY A 33 12.77 -25.85 -5.97
N PHE A 34 13.43 -25.02 -5.16
CA PHE A 34 13.01 -23.64 -4.92
C PHE A 34 13.78 -22.64 -5.79
N THR A 35 13.07 -21.80 -6.53
CA THR A 35 13.65 -20.68 -7.29
C THR A 35 12.82 -19.41 -7.14
N ALA A 36 13.46 -18.26 -7.29
CA ALA A 36 12.81 -16.95 -7.11
C ALA A 36 13.23 -15.97 -8.23
N PRO A 37 12.81 -16.17 -9.50
CA PRO A 37 13.14 -15.27 -10.59
C PRO A 37 12.54 -13.88 -10.38
N GLU A 38 13.34 -12.85 -10.66
CA GLU A 38 12.93 -11.46 -10.54
C GLU A 38 11.96 -11.06 -11.66
N MET A 39 10.91 -10.35 -11.30
CA MET A 39 9.95 -9.74 -12.22
C MET A 39 10.44 -8.36 -12.66
N LYS A 40 10.74 -8.21 -13.94
CA LYS A 40 11.23 -6.96 -14.54
C LYS A 40 10.12 -6.20 -15.28
N GLY A 41 10.40 -4.94 -15.65
CA GLY A 41 9.51 -4.14 -16.49
C GLY A 41 8.30 -3.54 -15.77
N LYS A 42 8.31 -3.44 -14.44
CA LYS A 42 7.25 -2.75 -13.70
C LYS A 42 7.29 -1.24 -13.96
N HIS A 43 6.11 -0.61 -14.12
CA HIS A 43 5.95 0.83 -14.20
C HIS A 43 5.71 1.50 -12.84
N SER A 44 5.46 0.70 -11.81
CA SER A 44 5.16 1.12 -10.44
C SER A 44 6.09 0.41 -9.46
N LEU A 45 6.46 1.07 -8.38
CA LEU A 45 7.38 0.54 -7.36
C LEU A 45 8.66 -0.05 -7.98
N ARG A 46 9.26 0.65 -8.91
CA ARG A 46 10.40 0.17 -9.71
C ARG A 46 11.64 -0.15 -8.88
N ALA A 47 11.84 0.55 -7.77
CA ALA A 47 12.93 0.29 -6.83
C ALA A 47 12.66 -0.91 -5.89
N SER A 48 11.44 -1.41 -5.83
CA SER A 48 11.08 -2.57 -5.02
C SER A 48 11.31 -3.84 -5.83
N VAL A 49 12.34 -4.61 -5.49
CA VAL A 49 12.59 -5.92 -6.10
C VAL A 49 11.40 -6.84 -5.83
N THR A 50 10.87 -7.44 -6.87
CA THR A 50 9.69 -8.30 -6.83
C THR A 50 9.96 -9.57 -7.61
N SER A 51 9.53 -10.71 -7.09
CA SER A 51 9.84 -12.02 -7.67
C SER A 51 8.60 -12.90 -7.75
N GLU A 52 8.69 -13.93 -8.54
CA GLU A 52 7.85 -15.11 -8.43
C GLU A 52 8.59 -16.14 -7.57
N LEU A 53 7.90 -16.80 -6.65
CA LEU A 53 8.44 -17.97 -5.95
C LEU A 53 7.91 -19.22 -6.61
N ILE A 54 8.80 -20.08 -7.06
CA ILE A 54 8.48 -21.33 -7.77
C ILE A 54 8.95 -22.49 -6.89
N PHE A 55 8.06 -23.43 -6.64
CA PHE A 55 8.29 -24.61 -5.82
C PHE A 55 8.03 -25.86 -6.65
N GLN A 56 9.04 -26.71 -6.82
CA GLN A 56 8.96 -27.98 -7.55
C GLN A 56 9.52 -29.09 -6.65
N ASP A 57 8.64 -29.84 -6.03
CA ASP A 57 8.98 -30.95 -5.15
C ASP A 57 10.01 -30.56 -4.05
N VAL A 58 9.79 -29.37 -3.43
CA VAL A 58 10.65 -28.88 -2.35
C VAL A 58 10.38 -29.66 -1.08
N GLU A 59 11.38 -30.37 -0.58
CA GLU A 59 11.32 -31.05 0.71
C GLU A 59 11.63 -30.07 1.86
N ILE A 60 10.67 -29.93 2.78
CA ILE A 60 10.80 -29.01 3.92
C ILE A 60 11.00 -29.81 5.21
N PRO A 61 12.09 -29.58 5.98
CA PRO A 61 12.30 -30.20 7.28
C PRO A 61 11.15 -29.93 8.25
N LYS A 62 10.84 -30.86 9.16
CA LYS A 62 9.74 -30.71 10.13
C LYS A 62 9.90 -29.52 11.04
N GLU A 63 11.14 -29.19 11.41
CA GLU A 63 11.52 -28.04 12.23
C GLU A 63 11.22 -26.68 11.56
N ASN A 64 11.11 -26.65 10.25
CA ASN A 64 10.77 -25.45 9.48
C ASN A 64 9.25 -25.21 9.39
N LYS A 65 8.43 -26.09 9.98
CA LYS A 65 6.99 -25.89 10.09
C LYS A 65 6.68 -24.96 11.26
N LEU A 66 5.93 -23.88 11.00
CA LEU A 66 5.48 -22.97 12.04
C LEU A 66 4.35 -23.57 12.88
N ASP A 67 4.35 -23.26 14.17
CA ASP A 67 3.30 -23.70 15.10
C ASP A 67 2.06 -22.79 15.03
N VAL A 68 1.56 -22.60 13.80
CA VAL A 68 0.34 -21.82 13.51
C VAL A 68 -0.52 -22.58 12.51
N LYS A 69 -1.80 -22.73 12.83
CA LYS A 69 -2.79 -23.43 12.02
C LYS A 69 -3.88 -22.50 11.49
N GLY A 70 -4.38 -22.85 10.31
CA GLY A 70 -5.49 -22.15 9.66
C GLY A 70 -5.09 -20.77 9.12
N LEU A 71 -6.09 -19.99 8.72
CA LEU A 71 -5.90 -18.68 8.11
C LEU A 71 -5.55 -17.55 9.11
N LYS A 72 -5.59 -17.82 10.42
CA LYS A 72 -5.28 -16.82 11.45
C LYS A 72 -3.86 -16.25 11.30
N GLY A 73 -2.89 -17.10 11.00
CA GLY A 73 -1.49 -16.68 10.79
C GLY A 73 -1.37 -15.65 9.66
N PRO A 74 -1.66 -16.01 8.41
CA PRO A 74 -1.52 -15.08 7.29
C PRO A 74 -2.41 -13.83 7.42
N LEU A 75 -3.65 -13.96 7.91
CA LEU A 75 -4.56 -12.83 8.07
C LEU A 75 -4.07 -11.83 9.14
N SER A 76 -3.44 -12.31 10.22
CA SER A 76 -2.86 -11.41 11.23
C SER A 76 -1.69 -10.60 10.67
N CYS A 77 -0.81 -11.22 9.89
CA CYS A 77 0.27 -10.53 9.18
C CYS A 77 -0.27 -9.47 8.22
N LEU A 78 -1.29 -9.82 7.42
CA LEU A 78 -1.93 -8.89 6.49
C LEU A 78 -2.58 -7.71 7.20
N THR A 79 -3.19 -7.90 8.36
CA THR A 79 -3.79 -6.82 9.14
C THR A 79 -2.72 -5.80 9.57
N GLN A 80 -1.56 -6.27 10.04
CA GLN A 80 -0.43 -5.38 10.39
C GLN A 80 0.12 -4.65 9.17
N ALA A 81 0.33 -5.37 8.06
CA ALA A 81 0.84 -4.78 6.82
C ALA A 81 -0.11 -3.70 6.28
N ARG A 82 -1.41 -3.95 6.24
CA ARG A 82 -2.44 -2.99 5.79
C ARG A 82 -2.46 -1.71 6.61
N TYR A 83 -2.25 -1.80 7.93
CA TYR A 83 -2.10 -0.64 8.80
C TYR A 83 -0.88 0.21 8.39
N GLY A 84 0.27 -0.44 8.14
CA GLY A 84 1.47 0.23 7.63
C GLY A 84 1.24 0.90 6.27
N ILE A 85 0.50 0.24 5.36
CA ILE A 85 0.13 0.82 4.05
C ILE A 85 -0.76 2.05 4.19
N ALA A 86 -1.67 2.08 5.15
CA ALA A 86 -2.50 3.27 5.39
C ALA A 86 -1.65 4.50 5.75
N TRP A 87 -0.59 4.35 6.55
CA TRP A 87 0.40 5.39 6.83
C TRP A 87 1.24 5.76 5.61
N GLY A 88 1.75 4.76 4.88
CA GLY A 88 2.57 4.97 3.68
C GLY A 88 1.84 5.75 2.59
N ALA A 89 0.53 5.50 2.42
CA ALA A 89 -0.31 6.25 1.48
C ALA A 89 -0.40 7.73 1.85
N ILE A 90 -0.62 8.05 3.13
CA ILE A 90 -0.65 9.44 3.60
C ILE A 90 0.74 10.10 3.46
N GLY A 91 1.82 9.36 3.71
CA GLY A 91 3.18 9.85 3.43
C GLY A 91 3.37 10.25 1.96
N SER A 92 2.83 9.46 1.03
CA SER A 92 2.82 9.79 -0.40
C SER A 92 2.01 11.06 -0.69
N ALA A 93 0.84 11.21 -0.07
CA ALA A 93 0.01 12.41 -0.21
C ALA A 93 0.72 13.67 0.32
N ILE A 94 1.39 13.58 1.48
CA ILE A 94 2.20 14.65 2.06
C ILE A 94 3.32 15.06 1.09
N GLY A 95 4.05 14.08 0.52
CA GLY A 95 5.12 14.35 -0.43
C GLY A 95 4.65 15.09 -1.69
N THR A 96 3.51 14.69 -2.25
CA THR A 96 2.91 15.37 -3.41
C THR A 96 2.36 16.75 -3.06
N TYR A 97 1.77 16.91 -1.88
CA TYR A 97 1.32 18.21 -1.36
C TYR A 97 2.47 19.20 -1.19
N GLN A 98 3.55 18.79 -0.52
CA GLN A 98 4.69 19.67 -0.27
C GLN A 98 5.33 20.12 -1.58
N SER A 99 5.57 19.18 -2.51
CA SER A 99 6.09 19.52 -3.85
C SER A 99 5.19 20.52 -4.58
N SER A 100 3.87 20.34 -4.49
CA SER A 100 2.90 21.25 -5.13
C SER A 100 2.88 22.63 -4.51
N LEU A 101 2.99 22.71 -3.18
CA LEU A 101 3.01 23.96 -2.45
C LEU A 101 4.27 24.80 -2.80
N ASP A 102 5.44 24.14 -2.83
CA ASP A 102 6.71 24.79 -3.15
C ASP A 102 6.72 25.25 -4.61
N TYR A 103 6.26 24.40 -5.53
CA TYR A 103 6.12 24.77 -6.93
C TYR A 103 5.15 25.94 -7.11
N ALA A 104 3.98 25.90 -6.50
CA ALA A 104 2.98 26.95 -6.65
C ALA A 104 3.45 28.31 -6.11
N LYS A 105 4.30 28.34 -5.08
CA LYS A 105 4.90 29.56 -4.53
C LYS A 105 6.01 30.13 -5.42
N SER A 106 6.72 29.28 -6.15
CA SER A 106 7.85 29.70 -6.98
C SER A 106 7.49 29.96 -8.45
N ARG A 107 6.48 29.26 -8.98
CA ARG A 107 6.07 29.38 -10.38
C ARG A 107 5.29 30.67 -10.63
N ILE A 108 5.80 31.51 -11.51
CA ILE A 108 5.15 32.78 -11.91
C ILE A 108 4.34 32.55 -13.19
N GLN A 109 3.08 32.97 -13.18
CA GLN A 109 2.20 33.15 -14.34
C GLN A 109 1.30 34.37 -14.10
N PHE A 110 1.02 35.13 -15.16
CA PHE A 110 0.23 36.37 -15.06
C PHE A 110 0.78 37.32 -13.98
N ASP A 111 2.12 37.49 -14.00
CA ASP A 111 2.92 38.40 -13.13
C ASP A 111 2.86 38.14 -11.63
N LYS A 112 2.40 36.95 -11.22
CA LYS A 112 2.39 36.54 -9.80
C LYS A 112 2.57 35.03 -9.62
N PRO A 113 2.97 34.57 -8.41
CA PRO A 113 2.98 33.15 -8.08
C PRO A 113 1.62 32.51 -8.31
N ILE A 114 1.61 31.29 -8.90
CA ILE A 114 0.35 30.59 -9.15
C ILE A 114 -0.39 30.23 -7.85
N ALA A 115 0.29 30.18 -6.72
CA ALA A 115 -0.32 30.08 -5.39
C ALA A 115 -1.30 31.21 -5.06
N GLY A 116 -1.24 32.34 -5.77
CA GLY A 116 -2.13 33.49 -5.61
C GLY A 116 -3.46 33.35 -6.37
N PHE A 117 -3.71 32.23 -7.07
CA PHE A 117 -4.98 32.00 -7.78
C PHE A 117 -5.93 31.14 -6.96
N GLN A 118 -7.20 31.50 -6.93
CA GLN A 118 -8.23 30.85 -6.12
C GLN A 118 -8.35 29.35 -6.39
N LEU A 119 -8.31 28.92 -7.68
CA LEU A 119 -8.41 27.51 -8.05
C LEU A 119 -7.17 26.67 -7.62
N VAL A 120 -6.00 27.30 -7.49
CA VAL A 120 -4.80 26.64 -6.97
C VAL A 120 -4.89 26.55 -5.44
N GLN A 121 -5.33 27.60 -4.78
CA GLN A 121 -5.55 27.61 -3.33
C GLN A 121 -6.60 26.59 -2.89
N GLU A 122 -7.71 26.50 -3.63
CA GLU A 122 -8.76 25.49 -3.40
C GLU A 122 -8.19 24.06 -3.44
N LYS A 123 -7.39 23.74 -4.46
CA LYS A 123 -6.71 22.44 -4.60
C LYS A 123 -5.78 22.16 -3.41
N LEU A 124 -4.96 23.12 -3.03
CA LEU A 124 -4.02 22.98 -1.90
C LEU A 124 -4.75 22.80 -0.56
N VAL A 125 -5.83 23.55 -0.34
CA VAL A 125 -6.65 23.44 0.87
C VAL A 125 -7.34 22.08 0.93
N TRP A 126 -7.88 21.59 -0.18
CA TRP A 126 -8.48 20.27 -0.27
C TRP A 126 -7.45 19.18 0.10
N MET A 127 -6.25 19.21 -0.49
CA MET A 127 -5.19 18.25 -0.20
C MET A 127 -4.81 18.26 1.29
N LEU A 128 -4.59 19.43 1.88
CA LEU A 128 -4.26 19.57 3.30
C LEU A 128 -5.35 18.98 4.20
N ASN A 129 -6.61 19.30 3.90
CA ASN A 129 -7.77 18.82 4.66
C ASN A 129 -7.87 17.29 4.64
N GLU A 130 -7.76 16.67 3.45
CA GLU A 130 -7.83 15.21 3.31
C GLU A 130 -6.62 14.50 3.96
N ILE A 131 -5.42 15.04 3.82
CA ILE A 131 -4.22 14.53 4.49
C ILE A 131 -4.41 14.54 6.01
N THR A 132 -4.90 15.66 6.56
CA THR A 132 -5.14 15.78 8.01
C THR A 132 -6.14 14.74 8.51
N LYS A 133 -7.25 14.53 7.80
CA LYS A 133 -8.23 13.48 8.13
C LYS A 133 -7.60 12.09 8.08
N GLY A 134 -6.81 11.80 7.06
CA GLY A 134 -6.12 10.53 6.90
C GLY A 134 -5.10 10.26 8.02
N GLN A 135 -4.37 11.28 8.46
CA GLN A 135 -3.45 11.19 9.60
C GLN A 135 -4.19 10.89 10.90
N LEU A 136 -5.31 11.58 11.15
CA LEU A 136 -6.14 11.35 12.35
C LEU A 136 -6.72 9.93 12.38
N ILE A 137 -7.16 9.39 11.24
CA ILE A 137 -7.61 7.99 11.14
C ILE A 137 -6.48 7.04 11.53
N CYS A 138 -5.28 7.21 10.99
CA CYS A 138 -4.14 6.35 11.30
C CYS A 138 -3.69 6.46 12.76
N MET A 139 -3.69 7.68 13.32
CA MET A 139 -3.34 7.90 14.73
C MET A 139 -4.35 7.23 15.67
N GLN A 140 -5.65 7.39 15.40
CA GLN A 140 -6.70 6.72 16.17
C GLN A 140 -6.57 5.19 16.09
N LEU A 141 -6.26 4.63 14.90
CA LEU A 141 -5.99 3.21 14.75
C LEU A 141 -4.79 2.74 15.57
N GLY A 142 -3.71 3.55 15.63
CA GLY A 142 -2.55 3.27 16.48
C GLY A 142 -2.93 3.15 17.94
N GLN A 143 -3.69 4.11 18.46
CA GLN A 143 -4.19 4.07 19.85
C GLN A 143 -5.08 2.85 20.13
N LEU A 144 -5.95 2.48 19.18
CA LEU A 144 -6.77 1.27 19.29
C LEU A 144 -5.90 0.01 19.28
N LYS A 145 -4.85 -0.02 18.46
CA LYS A 145 -3.91 -1.13 18.41
C LYS A 145 -3.16 -1.30 19.74
N ASP A 146 -2.62 -0.21 20.30
CA ASP A 146 -1.88 -0.22 21.56
C ASP A 146 -2.76 -0.66 22.74
N SER A 147 -4.04 -0.31 22.70
CA SER A 147 -5.04 -0.74 23.69
C SER A 147 -5.66 -2.12 23.42
N GLY A 148 -5.23 -2.85 22.39
CA GLY A 148 -5.76 -4.15 22.02
C GLY A 148 -7.21 -4.15 21.48
N LYS A 149 -7.72 -2.98 21.07
CA LYS A 149 -9.11 -2.78 20.59
C LYS A 149 -9.22 -2.60 19.07
N MET A 150 -8.10 -2.68 18.34
CA MET A 150 -8.11 -2.53 16.88
C MET A 150 -8.86 -3.69 16.21
N ASN A 151 -9.82 -3.34 15.35
CA ASN A 151 -10.56 -4.30 14.53
C ASN A 151 -10.00 -4.33 13.09
N PRO A 152 -9.84 -5.49 12.44
CA PRO A 152 -9.39 -5.59 11.05
C PRO A 152 -10.24 -4.79 10.05
N ASN A 153 -11.54 -4.60 10.28
CA ASN A 153 -12.41 -3.79 9.43
C ASN A 153 -12.04 -2.29 9.48
N GLN A 154 -11.63 -1.79 10.66
CA GLN A 154 -11.12 -0.41 10.80
C GLN A 154 -9.82 -0.21 10.02
N VAL A 155 -8.95 -1.23 9.96
CA VAL A 155 -7.73 -1.21 9.13
C VAL A 155 -8.09 -1.18 7.65
N SER A 156 -9.09 -1.95 7.23
CA SER A 156 -9.62 -1.92 5.86
C SER A 156 -10.15 -0.54 5.49
N LEU A 157 -10.89 0.11 6.40
CA LEU A 157 -11.37 1.48 6.23
C LEU A 157 -10.22 2.46 6.02
N ALA A 158 -9.22 2.44 6.88
CA ALA A 158 -8.09 3.34 6.81
C ALA A 158 -7.26 3.14 5.53
N LYS A 159 -6.93 1.89 5.18
CA LYS A 159 -6.18 1.58 3.96
C LYS A 159 -6.94 2.05 2.73
N ARG A 160 -8.23 1.72 2.62
CA ARG A 160 -9.08 2.10 1.49
C ARG A 160 -9.16 3.61 1.35
N ASN A 161 -9.47 4.33 2.42
CA ASN A 161 -9.62 5.79 2.44
C ASN A 161 -8.31 6.50 2.09
N ASN A 162 -7.22 6.15 2.77
CA ASN A 162 -5.96 6.87 2.64
C ASN A 162 -5.28 6.66 1.28
N VAL A 163 -5.42 5.48 0.69
CA VAL A 163 -4.92 5.22 -0.67
C VAL A 163 -5.71 6.03 -1.71
N ASP A 164 -7.03 6.14 -1.56
CA ASP A 164 -7.86 6.93 -2.46
C ASP A 164 -7.51 8.43 -2.38
N ILE A 165 -7.38 8.96 -1.17
CA ILE A 165 -6.90 10.34 -0.93
C ILE A 165 -5.53 10.57 -1.59
N ALA A 166 -4.59 9.64 -1.41
CA ALA A 166 -3.23 9.78 -1.94
C ALA A 166 -3.22 9.82 -3.48
N ILE A 167 -4.03 8.99 -4.14
CA ILE A 167 -4.19 9.01 -5.60
C ILE A 167 -4.76 10.35 -6.06
N GLN A 168 -5.78 10.86 -5.39
CA GLN A 168 -6.38 12.16 -5.72
C GLN A 168 -5.36 13.29 -5.52
N CYS A 169 -4.61 13.29 -4.41
CA CYS A 169 -3.52 14.24 -4.15
C CYS A 169 -2.47 14.21 -5.28
N ALA A 170 -2.04 13.03 -5.72
CA ALA A 170 -1.07 12.90 -6.80
C ALA A 170 -1.59 13.45 -8.14
N ARG A 171 -2.88 13.24 -8.46
CA ARG A 171 -3.54 13.82 -9.66
C ARG A 171 -3.63 15.33 -9.58
N ILE A 172 -4.04 15.88 -8.44
CA ILE A 172 -4.11 17.32 -8.20
C ILE A 172 -2.71 17.94 -8.29
N ALA A 173 -1.71 17.29 -7.70
CA ALA A 173 -0.32 17.72 -7.78
C ALA A 173 0.19 17.78 -9.22
N ARG A 174 -0.12 16.76 -10.05
CA ARG A 174 0.22 16.77 -11.46
C ARG A 174 -0.43 17.97 -12.19
N ASP A 175 -1.68 18.29 -11.88
CA ASP A 175 -2.37 19.44 -12.45
C ASP A 175 -1.72 20.79 -12.05
N ILE A 176 -1.35 20.96 -10.78
CA ILE A 176 -0.71 22.17 -10.27
C ILE A 176 0.64 22.40 -10.98
N HIS A 177 1.41 21.33 -11.23
CA HIS A 177 2.69 21.41 -11.92
C HIS A 177 2.55 21.63 -13.45
N GLY A 178 1.34 21.49 -14.02
CA GLY A 178 1.12 21.58 -15.46
C GLY A 178 1.95 20.54 -16.22
N ALA A 179 2.58 20.96 -17.33
CA ALA A 179 3.44 20.07 -18.12
C ALA A 179 4.65 19.53 -17.33
N ASN A 180 5.20 20.33 -16.40
CA ASN A 180 6.31 19.91 -15.55
C ASN A 180 5.96 18.74 -14.63
N GLY A 181 4.68 18.53 -14.32
CA GLY A 181 4.22 17.44 -13.48
C GLY A 181 4.46 16.03 -14.04
N ILE A 182 4.87 15.90 -15.31
CA ILE A 182 5.22 14.60 -15.93
C ILE A 182 6.75 14.36 -16.03
N LEU A 183 7.57 15.32 -15.58
CA LEU A 183 9.02 15.20 -15.63
C LEU A 183 9.57 14.48 -14.39
N ASP A 184 10.68 13.77 -14.55
CA ASP A 184 11.40 13.09 -13.46
C ASP A 184 11.99 14.06 -12.43
N GLU A 185 12.15 15.34 -12.78
CA GLU A 185 12.58 16.42 -11.89
C GLU A 185 11.64 16.57 -10.68
N TYR A 186 10.35 16.25 -10.86
CA TYR A 186 9.35 16.31 -9.82
C TYR A 186 8.85 14.90 -9.45
N PRO A 187 8.63 14.59 -8.16
CA PRO A 187 8.28 13.23 -7.74
C PRO A 187 6.84 12.81 -8.07
N ILE A 188 6.07 13.66 -8.74
CA ILE A 188 4.61 13.52 -8.86
C ILE A 188 4.20 12.24 -9.60
N MET A 189 4.74 12.02 -10.82
CA MET A 189 4.40 10.82 -11.59
C MET A 189 4.91 9.54 -10.94
N ARG A 190 6.04 9.59 -10.22
CA ARG A 190 6.51 8.47 -9.43
C ARG A 190 5.51 8.09 -8.33
N HIS A 191 5.00 9.08 -7.58
CA HIS A 191 3.95 8.83 -6.59
C HIS A 191 2.65 8.32 -7.23
N ALA A 192 2.21 8.94 -8.32
CA ALA A 192 1.01 8.52 -9.06
C ALA A 192 1.12 7.06 -9.52
N ALA A 193 2.21 6.70 -10.19
CA ALA A 193 2.44 5.33 -10.65
C ALA A 193 2.54 4.33 -9.50
N ASN A 194 3.24 4.67 -8.41
CA ASN A 194 3.39 3.79 -7.25
C ASN A 194 2.06 3.55 -6.54
N LEU A 195 1.20 4.55 -6.46
CA LEU A 195 -0.10 4.45 -5.80
C LEU A 195 -1.08 3.51 -6.52
N GLU A 196 -0.92 3.27 -7.82
CA GLU A 196 -1.69 2.24 -8.54
C GLU A 196 -1.39 0.82 -8.00
N SER A 197 -0.13 0.53 -7.68
CA SER A 197 0.21 -0.72 -6.98
C SER A 197 -0.35 -0.75 -5.56
N VAL A 198 -0.24 0.37 -4.82
CA VAL A 198 -0.75 0.48 -3.45
C VAL A 198 -2.27 0.29 -3.39
N ARG A 199 -3.00 0.72 -4.42
CA ARG A 199 -4.44 0.48 -4.56
C ARG A 199 -4.77 -1.00 -4.73
N THR A 200 -3.85 -1.75 -5.35
CA THR A 200 -4.08 -3.14 -5.75
C THR A 200 -3.60 -4.16 -4.72
N TYR A 201 -2.43 -3.96 -4.13
CA TYR A 201 -1.86 -4.92 -3.18
C TYR A 201 -2.40 -4.75 -1.75
N GLU A 202 -2.09 -5.71 -0.87
CA GLU A 202 -2.56 -5.75 0.53
C GLU A 202 -4.09 -5.67 0.65
N GLY A 203 -4.77 -6.34 -0.27
CA GLY A 203 -6.20 -6.24 -0.52
C GLY A 203 -6.50 -5.09 -1.49
N THR A 204 -7.20 -5.43 -2.58
CA THR A 204 -7.63 -4.41 -3.54
C THR A 204 -8.61 -3.44 -2.89
N HIS A 205 -8.75 -2.25 -3.48
CA HIS A 205 -9.74 -1.27 -3.06
C HIS A 205 -11.15 -1.88 -2.98
N ASP A 206 -11.49 -2.75 -3.94
CA ASP A 206 -12.79 -3.41 -4.01
C ASP A 206 -12.95 -4.46 -2.90
N ILE A 207 -11.93 -5.27 -2.62
CA ILE A 207 -11.97 -6.22 -1.49
C ILE A 207 -12.20 -5.49 -0.17
N HIS A 208 -11.54 -4.36 0.07
CA HIS A 208 -11.80 -3.55 1.27
C HIS A 208 -13.23 -2.99 1.29
N THR A 209 -13.77 -2.62 0.13
CA THR A 209 -15.17 -2.18 0.02
C THR A 209 -16.13 -3.30 0.39
N LEU A 210 -15.90 -4.53 -0.10
CA LEU A 210 -16.73 -5.70 0.23
C LEU A 210 -16.65 -6.09 1.70
N ILE A 211 -15.45 -6.03 2.31
CA ILE A 211 -15.26 -6.26 3.75
C ILE A 211 -16.09 -5.27 4.57
N LEU A 212 -16.00 -3.98 4.24
CA LEU A 212 -16.75 -2.93 4.93
C LEU A 212 -18.26 -3.03 4.67
N GLY A 213 -18.65 -3.35 3.42
CA GLY A 213 -20.04 -3.57 3.07
C GLY A 213 -20.67 -4.69 3.89
N ALA A 214 -19.97 -5.80 4.05
CA ALA A 214 -20.41 -6.91 4.90
C ALA A 214 -20.52 -6.51 6.39
N ASP A 215 -19.55 -5.72 6.87
CA ASP A 215 -19.52 -5.25 8.26
C ASP A 215 -20.71 -4.35 8.60
N ILE A 216 -21.04 -3.37 7.75
CA ILE A 216 -22.11 -2.41 8.01
C ILE A 216 -23.51 -2.94 7.71
N THR A 217 -23.64 -3.93 6.81
CA THR A 217 -24.95 -4.49 6.42
C THR A 217 -25.28 -5.81 7.09
N GLY A 218 -24.27 -6.52 7.62
CA GLY A 218 -24.40 -7.90 8.08
C GLY A 218 -24.57 -8.92 6.95
N ILE A 219 -24.45 -8.52 5.68
CA ILE A 219 -24.69 -9.37 4.50
C ILE A 219 -23.38 -9.50 3.69
N GLN A 220 -22.94 -10.74 3.45
CA GLN A 220 -21.78 -11.02 2.62
C GLN A 220 -22.09 -10.75 1.15
N ALA A 221 -21.22 -9.97 0.48
CA ALA A 221 -21.34 -9.69 -0.94
C ALA A 221 -20.74 -10.81 -1.82
N PHE A 222 -19.94 -11.69 -1.24
CA PHE A 222 -19.35 -12.86 -1.88
C PHE A 222 -19.29 -14.02 -0.88
N LYS A 223 -19.23 -15.25 -1.38
CA LYS A 223 -19.12 -16.45 -0.54
C LYS A 223 -17.69 -16.90 -0.38
#